data_b97522e4bc47eb3dec2837eeecb0f532
#
_entry.id   b97522e4bc47eb3dec2837eeecb0f532
#
_cell.length_a   1.000
_cell.length_b   1.000
_cell.length_c   1.000
_cell.angle_alpha   90.00
_cell.angle_beta   90.00
_cell.angle_gamma   90.00
#
_symmetry.space_group_name_H-M   'P 1'
#
loop_
_entity.id
_entity.type
_entity.pdbx_description
1 polymer ?
#
loop_
_entity_poly.entity_id
_entity_poly.type
_entity_poly.pdbx_seq_one_letter_code
_entity_poly.pdbx_strand_id
1 'polypeptide(L)'
;LAGSSVTLVGECSSTMKDGPPQAWRAILSTRPGEAITGCCSVKNGYDTTKAPLAAFAAKAEGDWSRNFPAYSGAIARCVNESGVAVREVAKAWKVDKSLVAVRMVANDGKAWNCSVDTTSKTRPQSTSVAVTEPPLAGAGAPVFYPARDTPPLVTCGRLERIAGPRGRTEGWLHYDRC
;
A
#
# COMPACT_ATOMS: atom_id res chain seq x y z
N LEU A 1 9.79 -0.87 -37.05
CA LEU A 1 10.07 -0.58 -35.62
C LEU A 1 10.49 -1.89 -34.99
N ALA A 2 11.80 -2.06 -34.71
CA ALA A 2 12.31 -3.17 -33.94
C ALA A 2 11.72 -3.06 -32.52
N GLY A 3 10.89 -4.01 -32.12
CA GLY A 3 10.26 -4.00 -30.82
C GLY A 3 11.30 -4.30 -29.75
N SER A 4 11.49 -3.36 -28.82
CA SER A 4 12.20 -3.63 -27.58
C SER A 4 11.28 -4.38 -26.64
N SER A 5 11.77 -5.44 -25.99
CA SER A 5 11.04 -6.19 -24.98
C SER A 5 11.66 -5.98 -23.62
N VAL A 6 10.83 -5.90 -22.58
CA VAL A 6 11.25 -5.88 -21.19
C VAL A 6 10.68 -7.11 -20.51
N THR A 7 11.54 -7.94 -19.96
CA THR A 7 11.16 -9.09 -19.14
C THR A 7 11.45 -8.77 -17.68
N LEU A 8 10.46 -8.91 -16.82
CA LEU A 8 10.62 -8.76 -15.38
C LEU A 8 10.74 -10.16 -14.74
N VAL A 9 11.79 -10.34 -13.96
CA VAL A 9 12.05 -11.58 -13.22
C VAL A 9 12.13 -11.24 -11.73
N GLY A 10 11.53 -12.07 -10.88
CA GLY A 10 11.55 -11.84 -9.44
C GLY A 10 12.96 -11.87 -8.85
N GLU A 11 13.12 -11.18 -7.75
CA GLU A 11 14.33 -11.00 -6.94
C GLU A 11 15.53 -10.38 -7.66
N CYS A 12 15.79 -9.13 -7.31
CA CYS A 12 17.03 -8.48 -7.63
C CYS A 12 17.86 -8.28 -6.37
N SER A 13 18.80 -9.16 -6.11
CA SER A 13 19.86 -8.88 -5.16
C SER A 13 20.77 -7.84 -5.77
N SER A 14 20.59 -6.58 -5.36
CA SER A 14 21.47 -5.50 -5.80
C SER A 14 22.88 -5.76 -5.31
N THR A 15 23.81 -5.94 -6.21
CA THR A 15 25.25 -5.81 -5.93
C THR A 15 25.70 -4.35 -5.96
N MET A 16 24.80 -3.42 -6.19
CA MET A 16 25.09 -1.99 -6.10
C MET A 16 25.26 -1.58 -4.63
N LYS A 17 26.44 -1.06 -4.31
CA LYS A 17 26.87 -0.69 -2.96
C LYS A 17 25.99 0.36 -2.26
N ASP A 18 25.12 1.08 -2.97
CA ASP A 18 24.50 2.30 -2.48
C ASP A 18 22.98 2.44 -2.76
N GLY A 19 22.26 1.37 -3.05
CA GLY A 19 20.83 1.44 -3.33
C GLY A 19 19.98 0.47 -2.50
N PRO A 20 18.74 0.85 -2.17
CA PRO A 20 17.82 -0.09 -1.55
C PRO A 20 17.59 -1.28 -2.48
N PRO A 21 17.45 -2.49 -1.94
CA PRO A 21 17.16 -3.67 -2.77
C PRO A 21 15.85 -3.47 -3.53
N GLN A 22 15.86 -3.85 -4.78
CA GLN A 22 14.71 -3.72 -5.68
C GLN A 22 14.01 -5.07 -5.82
N ALA A 23 12.69 -5.03 -5.97
CA ALA A 23 11.87 -6.24 -6.01
C ALA A 23 12.04 -7.02 -7.34
N TRP A 24 12.48 -6.36 -8.40
CA TRP A 24 12.50 -6.94 -9.74
C TRP A 24 13.84 -6.77 -10.43
N ARG A 25 14.21 -7.81 -11.19
CA ARG A 25 15.25 -7.74 -12.22
C ARG A 25 14.58 -7.47 -13.56
N ALA A 26 14.97 -6.40 -14.24
CA ALA A 26 14.57 -6.13 -15.61
C ALA A 26 15.63 -6.64 -16.56
N ILE A 27 15.22 -7.29 -17.63
CA ILE A 27 16.03 -7.64 -18.77
C ILE A 27 15.46 -6.86 -19.95
N LEU A 28 16.21 -5.88 -20.42
CA LEU A 28 15.85 -5.08 -21.58
C LEU A 28 16.62 -5.60 -22.80
N SER A 29 15.89 -6.13 -23.77
CA SER A 29 16.45 -6.51 -25.07
C SER A 29 16.10 -5.45 -26.09
N THR A 30 17.11 -4.77 -26.62
CA THR A 30 16.97 -3.71 -27.62
C THR A 30 17.30 -4.19 -29.02
N ARG A 31 18.12 -5.24 -29.13
CA ARG A 31 18.51 -5.88 -30.40
C ARG A 31 18.69 -7.39 -30.19
N PRO A 32 18.56 -8.20 -31.25
CA PRO A 32 18.87 -9.61 -31.15
C PRO A 32 20.30 -9.84 -30.63
N GLY A 33 20.43 -10.55 -29.53
CA GLY A 33 21.73 -10.87 -28.91
C GLY A 33 22.28 -9.84 -27.92
N GLU A 34 21.63 -8.69 -27.76
CA GLU A 34 21.98 -7.70 -26.74
C GLU A 34 20.92 -7.64 -25.66
N ALA A 35 21.33 -7.85 -24.40
CA ALA A 35 20.46 -7.68 -23.25
C ALA A 35 21.16 -6.86 -22.16
N ILE A 36 20.48 -5.85 -21.67
CA ILE A 36 20.90 -5.06 -20.52
C ILE A 36 20.08 -5.55 -19.32
N THR A 37 20.74 -5.90 -18.24
CA THR A 37 20.09 -6.32 -17.00
C THR A 37 20.29 -5.26 -15.92
N GLY A 38 19.25 -5.02 -15.14
CA GLY A 38 19.29 -4.09 -14.02
C GLY A 38 18.23 -4.40 -12.99
N CYS A 39 18.40 -3.86 -11.79
CA CYS A 39 17.38 -3.91 -10.77
C CYS A 39 16.39 -2.75 -10.98
N CYS A 40 15.11 -3.01 -10.80
CA CYS A 40 14.08 -1.99 -10.97
C CYS A 40 12.95 -2.12 -9.96
N SER A 41 12.28 -1.02 -9.68
CA SER A 41 10.95 -0.98 -9.10
C SER A 41 9.93 -0.74 -10.21
N VAL A 42 8.79 -1.37 -10.11
CA VAL A 42 7.71 -1.13 -11.07
C VAL A 42 6.97 0.13 -10.66
N LYS A 43 7.03 1.16 -11.49
CA LYS A 43 6.17 2.35 -11.36
C LYS A 43 4.86 2.06 -12.09
N ASN A 44 3.77 2.56 -11.54
CA ASN A 44 2.47 2.59 -12.22
C ASN A 44 1.78 1.23 -12.43
N GLY A 45 1.34 0.64 -11.34
CA GLY A 45 0.10 -0.09 -11.40
C GLY A 45 0.08 -1.47 -12.01
N TYR A 46 1.17 -2.15 -12.01
CA TYR A 46 1.14 -3.58 -12.29
C TYR A 46 0.71 -4.35 -11.04
N ASP A 47 -0.05 -5.40 -11.25
CA ASP A 47 -0.41 -6.33 -10.20
C ASP A 47 0.87 -6.97 -9.63
N THR A 48 1.29 -6.49 -8.46
CA THR A 48 2.47 -7.01 -7.77
C THR A 48 2.12 -8.10 -6.76
N THR A 49 0.89 -8.61 -6.76
CA THR A 49 0.46 -9.68 -5.84
C THR A 49 1.30 -10.95 -5.97
N LYS A 50 1.92 -11.14 -7.13
CA LYS A 50 2.85 -12.26 -7.40
C LYS A 50 4.32 -11.88 -7.24
N ALA A 51 4.62 -10.63 -6.87
CA ALA A 51 5.98 -10.23 -6.59
C ALA A 51 6.46 -10.93 -5.33
N PRO A 52 7.70 -11.48 -5.30
CA PRO A 52 8.25 -11.97 -4.07
C PRO A 52 8.30 -10.84 -3.05
N LEU A 53 7.77 -11.08 -1.86
CA LEU A 53 7.86 -10.13 -0.74
C LEU A 53 9.35 -9.91 -0.45
N ALA A 54 9.80 -8.68 -0.52
CA ALA A 54 11.13 -8.35 -0.04
C ALA A 54 11.26 -8.83 1.42
N ALA A 55 12.33 -9.56 1.72
CA ALA A 55 12.49 -10.24 3.01
C ALA A 55 12.43 -9.31 4.23
N PHE A 56 12.65 -8.00 4.04
CA PHE A 56 12.54 -7.00 5.10
C PHE A 56 11.17 -6.34 5.21
N ALA A 57 10.34 -6.30 4.16
CA ALA A 57 8.94 -5.90 4.29
C ALA A 57 8.20 -6.82 5.28
N ALA A 58 8.68 -8.06 5.40
CA ALA A 58 8.15 -9.04 6.35
C ALA A 58 8.54 -8.77 7.82
N LYS A 59 9.50 -7.88 8.10
CA LYS A 59 10.03 -7.61 9.45
C LYS A 59 9.79 -6.20 9.95
N ALA A 60 9.11 -5.33 9.17
CA ALA A 60 8.82 -3.99 9.63
C ALA A 60 7.95 -4.06 10.90
N GLU A 61 8.51 -3.67 12.04
CA GLU A 61 7.73 -3.49 13.26
C GLU A 61 6.61 -2.48 12.99
N GLY A 62 5.38 -2.89 13.33
CA GLY A 62 4.21 -2.03 13.11
C GLY A 62 3.54 -2.16 11.73
N ASP A 63 3.88 -3.19 10.95
CA ASP A 63 3.15 -3.50 9.71
C ASP A 63 1.73 -3.99 10.01
N TRP A 64 0.82 -3.03 10.08
CA TRP A 64 -0.59 -3.25 10.34
C TRP A 64 -1.28 -3.99 9.19
N SER A 65 -0.72 -3.94 7.98
CA SER A 65 -1.32 -4.54 6.79
C SER A 65 -1.41 -6.06 6.85
N ARG A 66 -0.58 -6.71 7.66
CA ARG A 66 -0.68 -8.16 7.92
C ARG A 66 -2.03 -8.57 8.49
N ASN A 67 -2.67 -7.66 9.22
CA ASN A 67 -4.00 -7.86 9.79
C ASN A 67 -5.09 -7.20 8.94
N PHE A 68 -4.77 -6.78 7.70
CA PHE A 68 -5.71 -6.09 6.83
C PHE A 68 -7.07 -6.81 6.70
N PRO A 69 -7.14 -8.13 6.50
CA PRO A 69 -8.43 -8.83 6.42
C PRO A 69 -9.31 -8.62 7.66
N ALA A 70 -8.71 -8.54 8.85
CA ALA A 70 -9.44 -8.30 10.10
C ALA A 70 -9.94 -6.85 10.22
N TYR A 71 -9.30 -5.92 9.54
CA TYR A 71 -9.64 -4.48 9.58
C TYR A 71 -10.43 -4.00 8.37
N SER A 72 -10.50 -4.79 7.29
CA SER A 72 -11.09 -4.36 6.00
C SER A 72 -12.51 -3.83 6.15
N GLY A 73 -13.37 -4.50 6.94
CA GLY A 73 -14.72 -4.05 7.19
C GLY A 73 -14.78 -2.69 7.92
N ALA A 74 -13.93 -2.48 8.92
CA ALA A 74 -13.84 -1.21 9.64
C ALA A 74 -13.29 -0.10 8.73
N ILE A 75 -12.27 -0.40 7.92
CA ILE A 75 -11.71 0.52 6.94
C ILE A 75 -12.79 0.94 5.94
N ALA A 76 -13.52 -0.02 5.37
CA ALA A 76 -14.58 0.28 4.41
C ALA A 76 -15.67 1.18 5.01
N ARG A 77 -16.07 0.94 6.25
CA ARG A 77 -17.04 1.79 6.95
C ARG A 77 -16.48 3.19 7.21
N CYS A 78 -15.24 3.32 7.66
CA CYS A 78 -14.59 4.62 7.84
C CYS A 78 -14.51 5.40 6.53
N VAL A 79 -14.11 4.76 5.45
CA VAL A 79 -13.99 5.39 4.13
C VAL A 79 -15.35 5.88 3.61
N ASN A 80 -16.38 5.06 3.75
CA ASN A 80 -17.68 5.34 3.12
C ASN A 80 -18.64 6.15 4.01
N GLU A 81 -18.54 6.01 5.34
CA GLU A 81 -19.56 6.52 6.26
C GLU A 81 -19.05 7.67 7.14
N SER A 82 -17.74 7.94 7.21
CA SER A 82 -17.18 8.97 8.09
C SER A 82 -17.54 10.40 7.69
N GLY A 83 -17.84 10.63 6.41
CA GLY A 83 -18.01 11.96 5.83
C GLY A 83 -16.70 12.66 5.47
N VAL A 84 -15.56 11.98 5.62
CA VAL A 84 -14.23 12.46 5.23
C VAL A 84 -13.92 12.01 3.80
N ALA A 85 -13.47 12.92 2.95
CA ALA A 85 -12.98 12.58 1.60
C ALA A 85 -11.59 11.93 1.70
N VAL A 86 -11.56 10.63 1.97
CA VAL A 86 -10.35 9.87 2.27
C VAL A 86 -9.49 9.67 1.02
N ARG A 87 -8.24 10.14 1.08
CA ARG A 87 -7.21 9.86 0.08
C ARG A 87 -6.51 8.54 0.35
N GLU A 88 -6.15 8.31 1.62
CA GLU A 88 -5.39 7.13 2.04
C GLU A 88 -5.68 6.77 3.50
N VAL A 89 -5.46 5.50 3.83
CA VAL A 89 -5.47 4.98 5.20
C VAL A 89 -4.02 4.71 5.60
N ALA A 90 -3.54 5.46 6.60
CA ALA A 90 -2.17 5.36 7.07
C ALA A 90 -1.97 4.19 8.04
N LYS A 91 -2.99 3.84 8.83
CA LYS A 91 -2.93 2.74 9.80
C LYS A 91 -4.33 2.31 10.23
N ALA A 92 -4.48 1.01 10.53
CA ALA A 92 -5.63 0.49 11.27
C ALA A 92 -5.13 -0.36 12.44
N TRP A 93 -5.81 -0.28 13.58
CA TRP A 93 -5.44 -1.04 14.78
C TRP A 93 -6.65 -1.33 15.64
N LYS A 94 -6.55 -2.40 16.41
CA LYS A 94 -7.54 -2.77 17.38
C LYS A 94 -7.35 -1.97 18.65
N VAL A 95 -8.41 -1.33 19.14
CA VAL A 95 -8.42 -0.57 20.39
C VAL A 95 -8.86 -1.48 21.55
N ASP A 96 -9.94 -2.24 21.31
CA ASP A 96 -10.45 -3.25 22.23
C ASP A 96 -11.10 -4.42 21.47
N LYS A 97 -11.93 -5.23 22.16
CA LYS A 97 -12.55 -6.43 21.56
C LYS A 97 -13.40 -6.13 20.34
N SER A 98 -14.12 -5.01 20.32
CA SER A 98 -15.05 -4.63 19.25
C SER A 98 -14.67 -3.34 18.53
N LEU A 99 -13.79 -2.53 19.10
CA LEU A 99 -13.44 -1.21 18.58
C LEU A 99 -12.16 -1.26 17.76
N VAL A 100 -12.28 -0.83 16.52
CA VAL A 100 -11.16 -0.64 15.58
C VAL A 100 -11.00 0.84 15.29
N ALA A 101 -9.78 1.33 15.38
CA ALA A 101 -9.42 2.68 14.97
C ALA A 101 -8.70 2.67 13.63
N VAL A 102 -8.97 3.67 12.81
CA VAL A 102 -8.40 3.86 11.47
C VAL A 102 -7.87 5.28 11.36
N ARG A 103 -6.57 5.43 11.11
CA ARG A 103 -5.96 6.71 10.77
C ARG A 103 -6.10 6.92 9.28
N MET A 104 -6.81 7.96 8.90
CA MET A 104 -7.05 8.36 7.51
C MET A 104 -6.36 9.68 7.23
N VAL A 105 -5.98 9.88 5.97
CA VAL A 105 -5.56 11.18 5.45
C VAL A 105 -6.54 11.59 4.37
N ALA A 106 -7.10 12.77 4.51
CA ALA A 106 -8.05 13.34 3.56
C ALA A 106 -7.35 13.91 2.32
N ASN A 107 -8.13 14.24 1.30
CA ASN A 107 -7.60 14.84 0.07
C ASN A 107 -6.88 16.18 0.29
N ASP A 108 -7.26 16.92 1.33
CA ASP A 108 -6.61 18.18 1.75
C ASP A 108 -5.33 17.97 2.58
N GLY A 109 -4.93 16.70 2.80
CA GLY A 109 -3.75 16.34 3.57
C GLY A 109 -3.97 16.26 5.08
N LYS A 110 -5.13 16.64 5.60
CA LYS A 110 -5.42 16.54 7.04
C LYS A 110 -5.60 15.11 7.49
N ALA A 111 -5.07 14.80 8.64
CA ALA A 111 -5.23 13.50 9.26
C ALA A 111 -6.48 13.44 10.14
N TRP A 112 -7.12 12.26 10.13
CA TRP A 112 -8.34 11.97 10.87
C TRP A 112 -8.22 10.61 11.55
N ASN A 113 -8.74 10.52 12.77
CA ASN A 113 -9.00 9.25 13.45
C ASN A 113 -10.46 8.89 13.26
N CYS A 114 -10.71 7.70 12.78
CA CYS A 114 -12.04 7.13 12.67
C CYS A 114 -12.15 5.90 13.57
N SER A 115 -13.18 5.84 14.39
CA SER A 115 -13.44 4.71 15.29
C SER A 115 -14.72 3.97 14.88
N VAL A 116 -14.62 2.66 14.78
CA VAL A 116 -15.71 1.77 14.37
C VAL A 116 -15.91 0.69 15.41
N ASP A 117 -17.13 0.59 15.95
CA ASP A 117 -17.57 -0.61 16.66
C ASP A 117 -17.97 -1.66 15.62
N THR A 118 -17.23 -2.77 15.59
CA THR A 118 -17.44 -3.86 14.62
C THR A 118 -18.67 -4.71 14.93
N THR A 119 -19.22 -4.60 16.12
CA THR A 119 -20.44 -5.32 16.57
C THR A 119 -21.70 -4.48 16.39
N SER A 120 -21.55 -3.17 16.16
CA SER A 120 -22.64 -2.22 16.02
C SER A 120 -22.75 -1.72 14.57
N LYS A 121 -23.98 -1.35 14.19
CA LYS A 121 -24.26 -0.63 12.93
C LYS A 121 -24.19 0.90 13.10
N THR A 122 -23.83 1.37 14.29
CA THR A 122 -23.69 2.81 14.56
C THR A 122 -22.65 3.43 13.62
N ARG A 123 -22.97 4.62 13.10
CA ARG A 123 -22.08 5.35 12.20
C ARG A 123 -20.71 5.57 12.85
N PRO A 124 -19.61 5.39 12.09
CA PRO A 124 -18.25 5.66 12.58
C PRO A 124 -18.11 7.09 13.11
N GLN A 125 -17.34 7.23 14.17
CA GLN A 125 -17.00 8.55 14.70
C GLN A 125 -15.64 8.99 14.16
N SER A 126 -15.57 10.21 13.65
CA SER A 126 -14.33 10.77 13.09
C SER A 126 -13.95 12.06 13.80
N THR A 127 -12.69 12.15 14.18
CA THR A 127 -12.09 13.33 14.82
C THR A 127 -10.84 13.74 14.05
N SER A 128 -10.68 15.06 13.86
CA SER A 128 -9.46 15.59 13.25
C SER A 128 -8.26 15.37 14.19
N VAL A 129 -7.11 15.14 13.60
CA VAL A 129 -5.84 14.97 14.32
C VAL A 129 -5.10 16.30 14.33
N ALA A 130 -4.57 16.70 15.49
CA ALA A 130 -3.77 17.92 15.59
C ALA A 130 -2.49 17.80 14.74
N VAL A 131 -2.10 18.89 14.10
CA VAL A 131 -0.87 18.95 13.27
C VAL A 131 0.39 18.60 14.07
N THR A 132 0.34 18.87 15.38
CA THR A 132 1.44 18.58 16.31
C THR A 132 1.52 17.12 16.77
N GLU A 133 0.49 16.30 16.43
CA GLU A 133 0.52 14.89 16.79
C GLU A 133 1.52 14.14 15.89
N PRO A 134 2.47 13.38 16.49
CA PRO A 134 3.43 12.65 15.69
C PRO A 134 2.75 11.61 14.78
N PRO A 135 3.33 11.31 13.60
CA PRO A 135 2.79 10.29 12.72
C PRO A 135 2.72 8.93 13.43
N LEU A 136 1.59 8.27 13.33
CA LEU A 136 1.39 6.94 13.95
C LEU A 136 2.17 5.81 13.28
N ALA A 137 2.65 6.04 12.07
CA ALA A 137 3.38 5.05 11.30
C ALA A 137 4.79 5.58 11.04
N GLY A 138 5.80 4.74 11.26
CA GLY A 138 7.17 5.05 10.89
C GLY A 138 7.35 5.22 9.38
N ALA A 139 8.47 5.79 8.97
CA ALA A 139 8.85 5.84 7.57
C ALA A 139 8.83 4.42 6.98
N GLY A 140 8.23 4.26 5.79
CA GLY A 140 8.11 2.97 5.12
C GLY A 140 6.91 2.11 5.54
N ALA A 141 6.13 2.50 6.56
CA ALA A 141 4.92 1.77 6.91
C ALA A 141 3.93 1.72 5.73
N PRO A 142 3.24 0.58 5.54
CA PRO A 142 2.29 0.44 4.45
C PRO A 142 1.11 1.41 4.57
N VAL A 143 0.63 1.88 3.42
CA VAL A 143 -0.54 2.75 3.29
C VAL A 143 -1.53 2.10 2.37
N PHE A 144 -2.81 2.19 2.69
CA PHE A 144 -3.88 1.70 1.84
C PHE A 144 -4.58 2.85 1.11
N TYR A 145 -4.69 2.74 -0.20
CA TYR A 145 -5.45 3.64 -1.06
C TYR A 145 -6.81 3.01 -1.38
N PRO A 146 -7.91 3.49 -0.78
CA PRO A 146 -9.23 2.89 -0.96
C PRO A 146 -9.87 3.25 -2.29
N ALA A 147 -10.81 2.40 -2.74
CA ALA A 147 -11.79 2.66 -3.81
C ALA A 147 -11.17 3.15 -5.12
N ARG A 148 -10.11 2.49 -5.60
CA ARG A 148 -9.49 2.79 -6.88
C ARG A 148 -9.44 1.54 -7.75
N ASP A 149 -10.08 1.58 -8.90
CA ASP A 149 -10.01 0.50 -9.89
C ASP A 149 -8.63 0.44 -10.56
N THR A 150 -7.99 1.60 -10.68
CA THR A 150 -6.64 1.72 -11.21
C THR A 150 -5.64 1.97 -10.07
N PRO A 151 -4.43 1.40 -10.17
CA PRO A 151 -3.40 1.61 -9.17
C PRO A 151 -3.00 3.09 -9.09
N PRO A 152 -2.70 3.60 -7.88
CA PRO A 152 -2.19 4.95 -7.72
C PRO A 152 -0.80 5.07 -8.36
N LEU A 153 -0.48 6.26 -8.87
CA LEU A 153 0.87 6.57 -9.29
C LEU A 153 1.76 6.73 -8.06
N VAL A 154 2.80 5.93 -7.96
CA VAL A 154 3.77 5.98 -6.87
C VAL A 154 5.18 6.16 -7.43
N THR A 155 6.02 6.86 -6.70
CA THR A 155 7.41 7.12 -7.11
C THR A 155 8.34 5.98 -6.77
N CYS A 156 8.03 5.23 -5.73
CA CYS A 156 8.81 4.09 -5.25
C CYS A 156 7.94 3.12 -4.47
N GLY A 157 8.49 1.97 -4.15
CA GLY A 157 7.81 0.95 -3.37
C GLY A 157 7.01 -0.03 -4.22
N ARG A 158 6.25 -0.87 -3.55
CA ARG A 158 5.47 -1.96 -4.14
C ARG A 158 3.98 -1.75 -3.88
N LEU A 159 3.17 -1.92 -4.91
CA LEU A 159 1.71 -1.92 -4.80
C LEU A 159 1.17 -3.34 -4.82
N GLU A 160 0.24 -3.61 -3.91
CA GLU A 160 -0.53 -4.85 -3.85
C GLU A 160 -2.01 -4.54 -3.99
N ARG A 161 -2.66 -5.21 -4.95
CA ARG A 161 -4.10 -5.07 -5.17
C ARG A 161 -4.87 -5.82 -4.10
N ILE A 162 -5.76 -5.15 -3.43
CA ILE A 162 -6.70 -5.78 -2.50
C ILE A 162 -7.98 -6.09 -3.27
N ALA A 163 -8.25 -7.38 -3.42
CA ALA A 163 -9.47 -7.87 -4.04
C ALA A 163 -10.55 -8.10 -2.99
N GLY A 164 -11.67 -7.49 -3.17
CA GLY A 164 -12.87 -7.72 -2.40
C GLY A 164 -13.73 -8.86 -2.96
N PRO A 165 -14.95 -9.02 -2.41
CA PRO A 165 -15.89 -10.00 -2.91
C PRO A 165 -16.14 -9.86 -4.41
N ARG A 166 -16.20 -10.99 -5.11
CA ARG A 166 -16.40 -11.08 -6.57
C ARG A 166 -15.24 -10.52 -7.40
N GLY A 167 -14.04 -10.42 -6.83
CA GLY A 167 -12.84 -9.96 -7.54
C GLY A 167 -12.77 -8.45 -7.84
N ARG A 168 -13.71 -7.66 -7.31
CA ARG A 168 -13.63 -6.19 -7.42
C ARG A 168 -12.43 -5.67 -6.65
N THR A 169 -11.78 -4.64 -7.17
CA THR A 169 -10.70 -3.97 -6.46
C THR A 169 -11.28 -3.13 -5.33
N GLU A 170 -10.89 -3.42 -4.08
CA GLU A 170 -11.23 -2.59 -2.93
C GLU A 170 -10.24 -1.44 -2.74
N GLY A 171 -9.03 -1.61 -3.24
CA GLY A 171 -7.98 -0.62 -3.17
C GLY A 171 -6.60 -1.23 -3.34
N TRP A 172 -5.58 -0.50 -2.92
CA TRP A 172 -4.18 -0.84 -3.11
C TRP A 172 -3.39 -0.61 -1.83
N LEU A 173 -2.65 -1.61 -1.38
CA LEU A 173 -1.63 -1.46 -0.34
C LEU A 173 -0.31 -1.06 -0.99
N HIS A 174 0.32 -0.03 -0.44
CA HIS A 174 1.60 0.49 -0.88
C HIS A 174 2.64 0.28 0.21
N TYR A 175 3.61 -0.55 -0.07
CA TYR A 175 4.72 -0.92 0.80
C TYR A 175 6.01 -0.21 0.38
N ASP A 176 6.97 -0.17 1.30
CA ASP A 176 8.34 0.30 1.04
C ASP A 176 8.37 1.70 0.39
N ARG A 177 7.55 2.59 0.92
CA ARG A 177 7.50 3.99 0.47
C ARG A 177 8.82 4.69 0.79
N CYS A 178 9.31 5.49 -0.13
CA CYS A 178 10.46 6.38 0.09
C CYS A 178 10.10 7.70 0.76
#